data_2522a92b71a09cd3e36e3ae4297084c6
#
_entry.id   2522a92b71a09cd3e36e3ae4297084c6
#
_cell.length_a   1.000
_cell.length_b   1.000
_cell.length_c   1.000
_cell.angle_alpha   90.00
_cell.angle_beta   90.00
_cell.angle_gamma   90.00
#
_symmetry.space_group_name_H-M   'P 1'
#
loop_
_entity.id
_entity.type
_entity.pdbx_description
1 polymer ?
#
loop_
_entity_poly.entity_id
_entity_poly.type
_entity_poly.pdbx_seq_one_letter_code
_entity_poly.pdbx_strand_id
1 'polypeptide(L)'
;MQIYQSIANIMTEVSAIGKNNKNAQQGYNFRGIDDLYNAIHPLFARNGVFITSDVVSNNREERTTAKGGLLLYTILRVKFTFYAIDGSSVFSIVEGEAMDSGDKSTNKAMSAALKYALMQMLLIPTEELKDADKDTYSVAAKVQQPIAFLSLPTKMQDLCNQLFDISEQLPEVSRAKANPFNDGECINVKAWASSQATVEKAIAIYSKQIGNEGV
;
A
#
# COMPACT_ATOMS: atom_id res chain seq x y z
N MET A 1 31.79 -19.60 13.43
CA MET A 1 31.54 -18.31 12.75
C MET A 1 31.18 -17.30 13.83
N GLN A 2 32.03 -16.31 14.03
CA GLN A 2 31.91 -15.33 15.10
C GLN A 2 30.62 -14.45 14.92
N ILE A 3 30.20 -14.18 13.68
CA ILE A 3 29.06 -13.32 13.42
C ILE A 3 27.78 -13.79 14.12
N TYR A 4 27.49 -15.09 14.15
CA TYR A 4 26.28 -15.60 14.80
C TYR A 4 26.33 -15.39 16.32
N GLN A 5 27.51 -15.60 16.93
CA GLN A 5 27.70 -15.35 18.36
C GLN A 5 27.58 -13.86 18.68
N SER A 6 28.19 -13.00 17.86
CA SER A 6 28.10 -11.54 18.02
C SER A 6 26.66 -11.04 17.92
N ILE A 7 25.89 -11.53 16.95
CA ILE A 7 24.48 -11.17 16.81
C ILE A 7 23.66 -11.65 18.03
N ALA A 8 23.88 -12.90 18.47
CA ALA A 8 23.19 -13.42 19.65
C ALA A 8 23.51 -12.60 20.92
N ASN A 9 24.74 -12.19 21.12
CA ASN A 9 25.15 -11.31 22.22
C ASN A 9 24.44 -9.94 22.12
N ILE A 10 24.43 -9.33 20.93
CA ILE A 10 23.74 -8.06 20.70
C ILE A 10 22.24 -8.19 21.01
N MET A 11 21.60 -9.29 20.60
CA MET A 11 20.18 -9.55 20.88
C MET A 11 19.88 -9.66 22.38
N THR A 12 20.83 -10.15 23.19
CA THR A 12 20.66 -10.21 24.66
C THR A 12 20.85 -8.85 25.34
N GLU A 13 21.63 -7.95 24.72
CA GLU A 13 21.96 -6.65 25.28
C GLU A 13 21.01 -5.52 24.81
N VAL A 14 20.38 -5.69 23.63
CA VAL A 14 19.53 -4.65 23.07
C VAL A 14 18.24 -4.52 23.88
N SER A 15 18.01 -3.33 24.42
CA SER A 15 16.77 -3.01 25.11
C SER A 15 15.66 -2.63 24.12
N ALA A 16 14.44 -2.62 24.60
CA ALA A 16 13.31 -2.12 23.82
C ALA A 16 13.54 -0.65 23.42
N ILE A 17 13.26 -0.35 22.15
CA ILE A 17 13.39 1.01 21.62
C ILE A 17 11.98 1.57 21.40
N GLY A 18 11.62 2.63 22.12
CA GLY A 18 10.29 3.26 22.06
C GLY A 18 10.04 4.06 20.78
N LYS A 19 8.78 4.37 20.50
CA LYS A 19 8.35 5.29 19.44
C LYS A 19 8.25 6.72 19.96
N ASN A 20 9.40 7.36 20.21
CA ASN A 20 9.48 8.65 20.88
C ASN A 20 9.28 9.85 19.95
N ASN A 21 9.35 9.65 18.63
CA ASN A 21 9.13 10.70 17.65
C ASN A 21 7.66 10.75 17.24
N LYS A 22 7.10 11.97 17.11
CA LYS A 22 5.70 12.20 16.71
C LYS A 22 5.63 12.75 15.29
N ASN A 23 4.88 12.09 14.41
CA ASN A 23 4.49 12.68 13.14
C ASN A 23 3.32 13.64 13.37
N ALA A 24 3.60 14.96 13.38
CA ALA A 24 2.61 15.99 13.65
C ALA A 24 1.49 16.07 12.59
N GLN A 25 1.77 15.65 11.33
CA GLN A 25 0.80 15.72 10.23
C GLN A 25 -0.19 14.56 10.25
N GLN A 26 0.26 13.38 10.68
CA GLN A 26 -0.55 12.15 10.65
C GLN A 26 -0.92 11.64 12.05
N GLY A 27 -0.41 12.28 13.11
CA GLY A 27 -0.82 12.03 14.50
C GLY A 27 -0.29 10.75 15.15
N TYR A 28 0.60 9.98 14.50
CA TYR A 28 1.16 8.76 15.05
C TYR A 28 2.59 8.94 15.58
N ASN A 29 2.98 8.07 16.52
CA ASN A 29 4.35 8.00 17.02
C ASN A 29 5.17 6.99 16.19
N PHE A 30 6.45 7.30 15.95
CA PHE A 30 7.35 6.43 15.20
C PHE A 30 8.75 6.40 15.83
N ARG A 31 9.53 5.39 15.46
CA ARG A 31 10.96 5.26 15.71
C ARG A 31 11.75 5.88 14.56
N GLY A 32 12.60 6.85 14.85
CA GLY A 32 13.56 7.37 13.89
C GLY A 32 14.71 6.40 13.64
N ILE A 33 15.46 6.61 12.56
CA ILE A 33 16.71 5.86 12.34
C ILE A 33 17.77 6.23 13.38
N ASP A 34 17.76 7.47 13.86
CA ASP A 34 18.72 7.95 14.86
C ASP A 34 18.53 7.25 16.21
N ASP A 35 17.29 6.94 16.60
CA ASP A 35 17.02 6.17 17.82
C ASP A 35 17.67 4.79 17.75
N LEU A 36 17.65 4.13 16.56
CA LEU A 36 18.31 2.86 16.36
C LEU A 36 19.83 3.00 16.34
N TYR A 37 20.37 4.01 15.67
CA TYR A 37 21.81 4.25 15.66
C TYR A 37 22.36 4.44 17.07
N ASN A 38 21.71 5.27 17.88
CA ASN A 38 22.12 5.55 19.26
C ASN A 38 22.07 4.30 20.14
N ALA A 39 21.08 3.43 19.96
CA ALA A 39 20.94 2.20 20.73
C ALA A 39 21.90 1.10 20.27
N ILE A 40 22.12 0.94 18.95
CA ILE A 40 22.81 -0.21 18.37
C ILE A 40 24.31 0.03 18.20
N HIS A 41 24.75 1.26 17.89
CA HIS A 41 26.15 1.57 17.66
C HIS A 41 27.09 1.08 18.78
N PRO A 42 26.84 1.34 20.08
CA PRO A 42 27.70 0.86 21.15
C PRO A 42 27.71 -0.69 21.25
N LEU A 43 26.60 -1.35 20.91
CA LEU A 43 26.52 -2.81 20.93
C LEU A 43 27.33 -3.42 19.78
N PHE A 44 27.23 -2.85 18.57
CA PHE A 44 28.02 -3.27 17.42
C PHE A 44 29.51 -3.09 17.67
N ALA A 45 29.90 -1.94 18.17
CA ALA A 45 31.30 -1.65 18.48
C ALA A 45 31.88 -2.64 19.50
N ARG A 46 31.17 -2.95 20.59
CA ARG A 46 31.64 -3.91 21.62
C ARG A 46 31.74 -5.35 21.11
N ASN A 47 30.81 -5.74 20.24
CA ASN A 47 30.72 -7.10 19.70
C ASN A 47 31.50 -7.27 18.39
N GLY A 48 32.24 -6.24 17.95
CA GLY A 48 33.06 -6.29 16.75
C GLY A 48 32.27 -6.52 15.47
N VAL A 49 31.07 -5.91 15.36
CA VAL A 49 30.23 -6.02 14.20
C VAL A 49 30.19 -4.70 13.44
N PHE A 50 30.30 -4.78 12.13
CA PHE A 50 30.01 -3.65 11.24
C PHE A 50 29.10 -4.07 10.09
N ILE A 51 28.49 -3.08 9.43
CA ILE A 51 27.51 -3.29 8.37
C ILE A 51 27.92 -2.57 7.10
N THR A 52 27.70 -3.23 5.94
CA THR A 52 27.77 -2.62 4.62
C THR A 52 26.42 -2.72 3.94
N SER A 53 26.16 -1.83 2.97
CA SER A 53 24.94 -1.81 2.18
C SER A 53 25.22 -1.79 0.70
N ASP A 54 24.55 -2.67 -0.05
CA ASP A 54 24.58 -2.74 -1.52
C ASP A 54 23.16 -2.51 -2.05
N VAL A 55 22.98 -1.53 -2.93
CA VAL A 55 21.68 -1.30 -3.61
C VAL A 55 21.52 -2.33 -4.72
N VAL A 56 20.61 -3.29 -4.52
CA VAL A 56 20.32 -4.37 -5.48
C VAL A 56 19.45 -3.86 -6.61
N SER A 57 18.44 -3.05 -6.29
CA SER A 57 17.60 -2.39 -7.28
C SER A 57 17.06 -1.06 -6.75
N ASN A 58 16.78 -0.16 -7.69
CA ASN A 58 16.19 1.14 -7.42
C ASN A 58 15.07 1.38 -8.45
N ASN A 59 13.85 1.55 -7.96
CA ASN A 59 12.73 1.99 -8.77
C ASN A 59 12.29 3.37 -8.28
N ARG A 60 12.16 4.32 -9.21
CA ARG A 60 11.73 5.68 -8.91
C ARG A 60 10.54 6.04 -9.78
N GLU A 61 9.44 6.41 -9.15
CA GLU A 61 8.22 6.84 -9.81
C GLU A 61 7.94 8.30 -9.52
N GLU A 62 7.55 9.03 -10.53
CA GLU A 62 7.09 10.40 -10.41
C GLU A 62 5.56 10.41 -10.37
N ARG A 63 4.98 11.12 -9.40
CA ARG A 63 3.53 11.30 -9.26
C ARG A 63 3.23 12.78 -9.08
N THR A 64 2.09 13.20 -9.56
CA THR A 64 1.63 14.58 -9.40
C THR A 64 0.55 14.64 -8.32
N THR A 65 0.68 15.58 -7.40
CA THR A 65 -0.36 15.86 -6.40
C THR A 65 -1.59 16.48 -7.07
N ALA A 66 -2.74 16.44 -6.38
CA ALA A 66 -3.96 17.10 -6.85
C ALA A 66 -3.80 18.63 -7.09
N LYS A 67 -2.76 19.24 -6.49
CA LYS A 67 -2.41 20.67 -6.65
C LYS A 67 -1.28 20.91 -7.68
N GLY A 68 -0.91 19.90 -8.47
CA GLY A 68 0.14 20.01 -9.50
C GLY A 68 1.58 19.91 -8.99
N GLY A 69 1.81 19.64 -7.71
CA GLY A 69 3.15 19.46 -7.15
C GLY A 69 3.74 18.10 -7.48
N LEU A 70 5.06 18.03 -7.73
CA LEU A 70 5.78 16.80 -7.99
C LEU A 70 6.01 16.01 -6.68
N LEU A 71 5.79 14.70 -6.73
CA LEU A 71 6.16 13.74 -5.69
C LEU A 71 7.02 12.65 -6.29
N LEU A 72 8.14 12.37 -5.64
CA LEU A 72 9.08 11.32 -6.01
C LEU A 72 8.91 10.15 -5.05
N TYR A 73 8.45 9.01 -5.57
CA TYR A 73 8.43 7.72 -4.86
C TYR A 73 9.69 6.96 -5.21
N THR A 74 10.45 6.55 -4.20
CA THR A 74 11.63 5.71 -4.38
C THR A 74 11.43 4.42 -3.63
N ILE A 75 11.57 3.30 -4.34
CA ILE A 75 11.55 1.94 -3.79
C ILE A 75 12.94 1.35 -4.02
N LEU A 76 13.66 1.07 -2.94
CA LEU A 76 14.99 0.48 -2.96
C LEU A 76 14.93 -0.94 -2.43
N ARG A 77 15.62 -1.84 -3.11
CA ARG A 77 15.96 -3.16 -2.58
C ARG A 77 17.43 -3.15 -2.21
N VAL A 78 17.70 -3.31 -0.91
CA VAL A 78 19.05 -3.14 -0.36
C VAL A 78 19.47 -4.42 0.34
N LYS A 79 20.68 -4.89 0.03
CA LYS A 79 21.35 -5.96 0.75
C LYS A 79 22.20 -5.33 1.85
N PHE A 80 21.94 -5.70 3.08
CA PHE A 80 22.76 -5.35 4.25
C PHE A 80 23.56 -6.56 4.68
N THR A 81 24.88 -6.43 4.69
CA THR A 81 25.80 -7.49 5.13
C THR A 81 26.44 -7.10 6.44
N PHE A 82 26.26 -7.93 7.45
CA PHE A 82 26.80 -7.79 8.79
C PHE A 82 28.07 -8.63 8.87
N TYR A 83 29.19 -8.03 9.22
CA TYR A 83 30.49 -8.68 9.34
C TYR A 83 30.96 -8.71 10.78
N ALA A 84 31.56 -9.82 11.19
CA ALA A 84 32.38 -9.91 12.41
C ALA A 84 33.87 -9.73 12.10
N ILE A 85 34.69 -9.56 13.15
CA ILE A 85 36.14 -9.32 13.04
C ILE A 85 36.88 -10.48 12.34
N ASP A 86 36.36 -11.73 12.46
CA ASP A 86 36.92 -12.91 11.80
C ASP A 86 36.63 -13.01 10.30
N GLY A 87 35.93 -12.01 9.74
CA GLY A 87 35.49 -11.99 8.36
C GLY A 87 34.23 -12.81 8.09
N SER A 88 33.68 -13.52 9.09
CA SER A 88 32.37 -14.19 8.93
C SER A 88 31.25 -13.17 8.79
N SER A 89 30.24 -13.53 8.01
CA SER A 89 29.16 -12.60 7.71
C SER A 89 27.82 -13.30 7.57
N VAL A 90 26.75 -12.51 7.71
CA VAL A 90 25.36 -12.85 7.39
C VAL A 90 24.73 -11.65 6.70
N PHE A 91 23.76 -11.88 5.84
CA PHE A 91 23.08 -10.78 5.16
C PHE A 91 21.58 -10.92 5.21
N SER A 92 20.91 -9.78 5.03
CA SER A 92 19.48 -9.69 4.73
C SER A 92 19.27 -8.77 3.53
N ILE A 93 18.18 -9.01 2.78
CA ILE A 93 17.74 -8.13 1.70
C ILE A 93 16.41 -7.56 2.13
N VAL A 94 16.32 -6.24 2.19
CA VAL A 94 15.13 -5.52 2.67
C VAL A 94 14.72 -4.47 1.65
N GLU A 95 13.43 -4.28 1.49
CA GLU A 95 12.88 -3.19 0.71
C GLU A 95 12.59 -1.99 1.61
N GLY A 96 12.97 -0.81 1.11
CA GLY A 96 12.64 0.46 1.73
C GLY A 96 12.01 1.38 0.71
N GLU A 97 10.90 2.00 1.10
CA GLU A 97 10.24 2.99 0.26
C GLU A 97 10.11 4.33 0.97
N ALA A 98 10.15 5.38 0.20
CA ALA A 98 9.88 6.72 0.71
C ALA A 98 9.39 7.65 -0.39
N MET A 99 8.63 8.62 0.04
CA MET A 99 8.11 9.71 -0.77
C MET A 99 8.75 11.03 -0.34
N ASP A 100 9.09 11.86 -1.33
CA ASP A 100 9.55 13.23 -1.10
C ASP A 100 9.13 14.15 -2.26
N SER A 101 8.93 15.42 -1.96
CA SER A 101 8.65 16.45 -2.98
C SER A 101 9.91 17.08 -3.57
N GLY A 102 11.11 16.65 -3.15
CA GLY A 102 12.41 17.16 -3.57
C GLY A 102 13.42 16.04 -3.80
N ASP A 103 14.66 16.25 -3.37
CA ASP A 103 15.82 15.43 -3.67
C ASP A 103 16.09 14.29 -2.65
N LYS A 104 15.26 14.15 -1.58
CA LYS A 104 15.56 13.29 -0.43
C LYS A 104 14.85 11.94 -0.44
N SER A 105 14.07 11.61 -1.47
CA SER A 105 13.30 10.36 -1.50
C SER A 105 14.21 9.11 -1.37
N THR A 106 15.36 9.09 -2.07
CA THR A 106 16.35 8.01 -1.99
C THR A 106 16.95 7.88 -0.59
N ASN A 107 17.36 8.99 0.03
CA ASN A 107 17.95 8.98 1.37
C ASN A 107 16.94 8.49 2.42
N LYS A 108 15.68 8.92 2.31
CA LYS A 108 14.59 8.45 3.17
C LYS A 108 14.33 6.95 2.98
N ALA A 109 14.34 6.45 1.73
CA ALA A 109 14.16 5.04 1.42
C ALA A 109 15.32 4.19 1.99
N MET A 110 16.57 4.65 1.88
CA MET A 110 17.75 4.00 2.50
C MET A 110 17.62 3.92 4.02
N SER A 111 17.20 5.00 4.67
CA SER A 111 16.99 5.04 6.12
C SER A 111 15.87 4.08 6.55
N ALA A 112 14.78 4.01 5.77
CA ALA A 112 13.70 3.07 6.01
C ALA A 112 14.18 1.61 5.88
N ALA A 113 14.89 1.28 4.80
CA ALA A 113 15.44 -0.06 4.58
C ALA A 113 16.38 -0.51 5.72
N LEU A 114 17.32 0.35 6.12
CA LEU A 114 18.25 0.04 7.21
C LEU A 114 17.52 -0.13 8.55
N LYS A 115 16.56 0.72 8.84
CA LYS A 115 15.74 0.61 10.05
C LYS A 115 15.10 -0.77 10.14
N TYR A 116 14.45 -1.23 9.09
CA TYR A 116 13.81 -2.54 9.08
C TYR A 116 14.82 -3.69 9.07
N ALA A 117 15.96 -3.55 8.39
CA ALA A 117 17.04 -4.55 8.44
C ALA A 117 17.52 -4.80 9.87
N LEU A 118 17.80 -3.73 10.62
CA LEU A 118 18.24 -3.82 12.02
C LEU A 118 17.14 -4.38 12.93
N MET A 119 15.92 -3.89 12.80
CA MET A 119 14.80 -4.34 13.63
C MET A 119 14.49 -5.83 13.44
N GLN A 120 14.52 -6.32 12.21
CA GLN A 120 14.23 -7.71 11.87
C GLN A 120 15.40 -8.64 12.22
N MET A 121 16.63 -8.23 11.91
CA MET A 121 17.83 -9.04 12.19
C MET A 121 18.02 -9.27 13.69
N LEU A 122 17.78 -8.23 14.51
CA LEU A 122 18.02 -8.27 15.95
C LEU A 122 16.76 -8.53 16.76
N LEU A 123 15.59 -8.69 16.12
CA LEU A 123 14.29 -8.85 16.78
C LEU A 123 14.09 -7.82 17.91
N ILE A 124 14.38 -6.55 17.61
CA ILE A 124 14.37 -5.48 18.63
C ILE A 124 12.99 -5.37 19.26
N PRO A 125 12.87 -5.53 20.58
CA PRO A 125 11.59 -5.46 21.25
C PRO A 125 10.97 -4.06 21.18
N THR A 126 9.66 -4.00 21.32
CA THR A 126 8.90 -2.75 21.39
C THR A 126 8.39 -2.53 22.81
N GLU A 127 8.44 -1.32 23.30
CA GLU A 127 7.87 -0.97 24.63
C GLU A 127 6.34 -1.00 24.64
N GLU A 128 5.72 -0.88 23.47
CA GLU A 128 4.26 -0.87 23.32
C GLU A 128 3.71 -2.25 23.01
N LEU A 129 2.76 -2.71 23.81
CA LEU A 129 1.95 -3.91 23.57
C LEU A 129 0.95 -3.75 22.40
N LYS A 130 0.90 -2.60 21.76
CA LYS A 130 0.05 -2.34 20.60
C LYS A 130 0.73 -2.82 19.32
N ASP A 131 0.27 -3.97 18.88
CA ASP A 131 0.55 -4.51 17.56
C ASP A 131 -0.08 -3.59 16.50
N ALA A 132 0.75 -3.04 15.62
CA ALA A 132 0.27 -2.18 14.54
C ALA A 132 -0.66 -2.92 13.56
N ASP A 133 -0.57 -4.25 13.52
CA ASP A 133 -1.45 -5.10 12.70
C ASP A 133 -2.89 -5.19 13.26
N LYS A 134 -3.12 -4.70 14.49
CA LYS A 134 -4.47 -4.59 15.08
C LYS A 134 -5.23 -3.36 14.61
N ASP A 135 -4.54 -2.34 14.12
CA ASP A 135 -5.15 -1.16 13.52
C ASP A 135 -5.26 -1.37 11.99
N THR A 136 -6.09 -2.33 11.58
CA THR A 136 -6.51 -2.41 10.18
C THR A 136 -7.36 -1.17 9.90
N TYR A 137 -6.80 -0.22 9.17
CA TYR A 137 -7.64 0.83 8.57
C TYR A 137 -8.69 0.11 7.73
N SER A 138 -9.93 0.16 8.16
CA SER A 138 -11.03 -0.14 7.26
C SER A 138 -10.90 0.87 6.12
N VAL A 139 -10.38 0.40 4.99
CA VAL A 139 -10.50 1.16 3.74
C VAL A 139 -11.99 1.26 3.54
N ALA A 140 -12.58 2.41 3.91
CA ALA A 140 -13.92 2.72 3.53
C ALA A 140 -13.93 2.57 2.01
N ALA A 141 -14.58 1.52 1.52
CA ALA A 141 -14.88 1.42 0.11
C ALA A 141 -15.42 2.80 -0.25
N LYS A 142 -14.84 3.45 -1.27
CA LYS A 142 -15.35 4.70 -1.78
C LYS A 142 -16.80 4.41 -2.13
N VAL A 143 -17.70 4.71 -1.21
CA VAL A 143 -19.14 4.63 -1.46
C VAL A 143 -19.37 5.75 -2.46
N GLN A 144 -19.33 5.39 -3.74
CA GLN A 144 -19.75 6.30 -4.78
C GLN A 144 -21.24 6.53 -4.51
N GLN A 145 -21.58 7.75 -4.12
CA GLN A 145 -22.96 8.10 -3.88
C GLN A 145 -23.77 7.82 -5.15
N PRO A 146 -24.95 7.24 -5.02
CA PRO A 146 -25.83 7.01 -6.16
C PRO A 146 -26.08 8.32 -6.90
N ILE A 147 -26.04 8.29 -8.22
CA ILE A 147 -26.31 9.45 -9.06
C ILE A 147 -27.80 9.49 -9.33
N ALA A 148 -28.43 10.64 -9.07
CA ALA A 148 -29.86 10.80 -9.37
C ALA A 148 -30.09 10.64 -10.88
N PHE A 149 -30.98 9.70 -11.27
CA PHE A 149 -31.27 9.40 -12.67
C PHE A 149 -31.68 10.63 -13.47
N LEU A 150 -32.59 11.46 -12.90
CA LEU A 150 -33.06 12.67 -13.52
C LEU A 150 -32.01 13.77 -13.71
N SER A 151 -30.87 13.67 -13.06
CA SER A 151 -29.74 14.60 -13.26
C SER A 151 -28.87 14.24 -14.47
N LEU A 152 -29.06 13.06 -15.06
CA LEU A 152 -28.34 12.64 -16.25
C LEU A 152 -28.84 13.33 -17.52
N PRO A 153 -27.98 13.51 -18.54
CA PRO A 153 -28.43 13.94 -19.86
C PRO A 153 -29.51 12.98 -20.43
N THR A 154 -30.50 13.51 -21.16
CA THR A 154 -31.61 12.72 -21.70
C THR A 154 -31.18 11.46 -22.44
N LYS A 155 -30.13 11.55 -23.27
CA LYS A 155 -29.55 10.39 -23.96
C LYS A 155 -29.07 9.30 -23.00
N MET A 156 -28.51 9.68 -21.86
CA MET A 156 -28.07 8.72 -20.83
C MET A 156 -29.27 8.08 -20.12
N GLN A 157 -30.33 8.83 -19.88
CA GLN A 157 -31.56 8.30 -19.31
C GLN A 157 -32.16 7.23 -20.24
N ASP A 158 -32.20 7.50 -21.55
CA ASP A 158 -32.69 6.55 -22.56
C ASP A 158 -31.85 5.27 -22.59
N LEU A 159 -30.53 5.39 -22.56
CA LEU A 159 -29.61 4.24 -22.51
C LEU A 159 -29.77 3.40 -21.22
N CYS A 160 -29.93 4.05 -20.08
CA CYS A 160 -30.19 3.36 -18.81
C CYS A 160 -31.53 2.62 -18.83
N ASN A 161 -32.57 3.23 -19.35
CA ASN A 161 -33.88 2.59 -19.50
C ASN A 161 -33.79 1.38 -20.46
N GLN A 162 -33.13 1.53 -21.61
CA GLN A 162 -32.94 0.44 -22.55
C GLN A 162 -32.17 -0.72 -21.90
N LEU A 163 -31.11 -0.44 -21.12
CA LEU A 163 -30.34 -1.46 -20.42
C LEU A 163 -31.16 -2.14 -19.32
N PHE A 164 -32.03 -1.39 -18.64
CA PHE A 164 -32.95 -1.93 -17.66
C PHE A 164 -33.91 -2.95 -18.29
N ASP A 165 -34.54 -2.59 -19.40
CA ASP A 165 -35.49 -3.47 -20.14
C ASP A 165 -34.77 -4.76 -20.61
N ILE A 166 -33.50 -4.68 -21.03
CA ILE A 166 -32.65 -5.83 -21.37
C ILE A 166 -32.39 -6.67 -20.12
N SER A 167 -32.09 -6.02 -18.99
CA SER A 167 -31.76 -6.73 -17.75
C SER A 167 -32.93 -7.56 -17.23
N GLU A 168 -34.16 -7.10 -17.38
CA GLU A 168 -35.36 -7.82 -16.94
C GLU A 168 -35.58 -9.14 -17.71
N GLN A 169 -34.99 -9.27 -18.89
CA GLN A 169 -35.08 -10.47 -19.74
C GLN A 169 -33.98 -11.49 -19.44
N LEU A 170 -33.04 -11.18 -18.55
CA LEU A 170 -31.91 -12.03 -18.19
C LEU A 170 -32.22 -12.92 -16.97
N PRO A 171 -31.52 -14.08 -16.82
CA PRO A 171 -31.54 -14.87 -15.60
C PRO A 171 -31.11 -14.04 -14.38
N GLU A 172 -31.63 -14.38 -13.20
CA GLU A 172 -31.47 -13.61 -11.97
C GLU A 172 -30.03 -13.17 -11.65
N VAL A 173 -29.05 -14.07 -11.84
CA VAL A 173 -27.63 -13.78 -11.59
C VAL A 173 -27.06 -12.73 -12.57
N SER A 174 -27.50 -12.73 -13.82
CA SER A 174 -27.09 -11.76 -14.83
C SER A 174 -27.87 -10.47 -14.72
N ARG A 175 -29.14 -10.52 -14.33
CA ARG A 175 -30.02 -9.37 -14.10
C ARG A 175 -29.43 -8.39 -13.09
N ALA A 176 -29.01 -8.87 -11.92
CA ALA A 176 -28.41 -8.04 -10.87
C ALA A 176 -27.14 -7.29 -11.32
N LYS A 177 -26.38 -7.89 -12.26
CA LYS A 177 -25.17 -7.27 -12.83
C LYS A 177 -25.48 -6.28 -13.95
N ALA A 178 -26.49 -6.56 -14.75
CA ALA A 178 -26.88 -5.76 -15.92
C ALA A 178 -27.72 -4.54 -15.54
N ASN A 179 -28.50 -4.63 -14.46
CA ASN A 179 -29.38 -3.54 -14.02
C ASN A 179 -28.57 -2.27 -13.71
N PRO A 180 -28.84 -1.13 -14.40
CA PRO A 180 -28.12 0.12 -14.19
C PRO A 180 -28.53 0.85 -12.91
N PHE A 181 -29.65 0.46 -12.28
CA PHE A 181 -30.19 1.11 -11.09
C PHE A 181 -29.79 0.40 -9.80
N ASN A 182 -29.81 1.13 -8.68
CA ASN A 182 -29.62 0.55 -7.37
C ASN A 182 -30.85 -0.29 -6.97
N ASP A 183 -30.64 -1.32 -6.18
CA ASP A 183 -31.70 -2.22 -5.74
C ASP A 183 -32.82 -1.45 -5.01
N GLY A 184 -34.06 -1.56 -5.53
CA GLY A 184 -35.23 -0.94 -4.98
C GLY A 184 -35.44 0.56 -5.28
N GLU A 185 -34.50 1.24 -5.95
CA GLU A 185 -34.56 2.67 -6.23
C GLU A 185 -34.24 2.96 -7.71
N CYS A 186 -35.24 2.93 -8.59
CA CYS A 186 -35.08 3.27 -10.02
C CYS A 186 -34.65 4.71 -10.29
N ILE A 187 -34.61 5.57 -9.27
CA ILE A 187 -34.18 6.97 -9.37
C ILE A 187 -32.69 7.19 -9.23
N ASN A 188 -31.97 6.19 -8.77
CA ASN A 188 -30.50 6.26 -8.56
C ASN A 188 -29.77 5.31 -9.49
N VAL A 189 -28.75 5.84 -10.17
CA VAL A 189 -27.92 5.11 -11.13
C VAL A 189 -26.66 4.58 -10.45
N LYS A 190 -26.31 3.33 -10.73
CA LYS A 190 -25.02 2.77 -10.29
C LYS A 190 -23.87 3.57 -10.91
N ALA A 191 -22.78 3.71 -10.20
CA ALA A 191 -21.65 4.55 -10.63
C ALA A 191 -21.09 4.18 -12.00
N TRP A 192 -21.04 2.89 -12.35
CA TRP A 192 -20.56 2.45 -13.66
C TRP A 192 -21.51 2.86 -14.80
N ALA A 193 -22.81 3.00 -14.52
CA ALA A 193 -23.84 3.41 -15.50
C ALA A 193 -23.88 4.94 -15.72
N SER A 194 -23.03 5.72 -15.08
CA SER A 194 -22.89 7.16 -15.33
C SER A 194 -22.11 7.50 -16.61
N SER A 195 -21.40 6.52 -17.21
CA SER A 195 -20.62 6.68 -18.44
C SER A 195 -21.37 6.12 -19.66
N GLN A 196 -21.61 6.96 -20.66
CA GLN A 196 -22.30 6.56 -21.89
C GLN A 196 -21.65 5.35 -22.56
N ALA A 197 -20.32 5.36 -22.74
CA ALA A 197 -19.58 4.27 -23.36
C ALA A 197 -19.71 2.95 -22.59
N THR A 198 -19.81 3.01 -21.27
CA THR A 198 -19.97 1.83 -20.42
C THR A 198 -21.36 1.23 -20.59
N VAL A 199 -22.41 2.06 -20.62
CA VAL A 199 -23.79 1.59 -20.82
C VAL A 199 -24.01 1.04 -22.22
N GLU A 200 -23.53 1.69 -23.26
CA GLU A 200 -23.57 1.19 -24.65
C GLU A 200 -22.89 -0.17 -24.80
N LYS A 201 -21.73 -0.34 -24.15
CA LYS A 201 -21.01 -1.63 -24.12
C LYS A 201 -21.81 -2.71 -23.38
N ALA A 202 -22.42 -2.38 -22.26
CA ALA A 202 -23.26 -3.30 -21.50
C ALA A 202 -24.49 -3.75 -22.34
N ILE A 203 -25.17 -2.81 -22.99
CA ILE A 203 -26.30 -3.09 -23.91
C ILE A 203 -25.85 -4.09 -24.98
N ALA A 204 -24.70 -3.85 -25.64
CA ALA A 204 -24.19 -4.74 -26.68
C ALA A 204 -23.88 -6.16 -26.19
N ILE A 205 -23.34 -6.28 -24.97
CA ILE A 205 -23.01 -7.59 -24.36
C ILE A 205 -24.29 -8.34 -24.00
N TYR A 206 -25.20 -7.73 -23.27
CA TYR A 206 -26.39 -8.40 -22.73
C TYR A 206 -27.46 -8.67 -23.77
N SER A 207 -27.60 -7.83 -24.82
CA SER A 207 -28.47 -8.13 -25.97
C SER A 207 -28.04 -9.41 -26.73
N LYS A 208 -26.73 -9.67 -26.83
CA LYS A 208 -26.23 -10.91 -27.42
C LYS A 208 -26.53 -12.14 -26.55
N GLN A 209 -26.57 -11.97 -25.24
CA GLN A 209 -26.84 -13.05 -24.31
C GLN A 209 -28.30 -13.51 -24.42
N ILE A 210 -29.24 -12.58 -24.56
CA ILE A 210 -30.67 -12.89 -24.79
C ILE A 210 -30.87 -13.59 -26.16
N GLY A 211 -30.15 -13.15 -27.20
CA GLY A 211 -30.25 -13.76 -28.54
C GLY A 211 -29.69 -15.17 -28.65
N ASN A 212 -28.81 -15.60 -27.74
CA ASN A 212 -28.21 -16.95 -27.75
C ASN A 212 -28.98 -17.96 -26.87
N GLU A 213 -29.92 -17.55 -26.03
CA GLU A 213 -30.75 -18.49 -25.25
C GLU A 213 -32.08 -18.87 -25.96
N GLY A 214 -32.28 -18.39 -27.20
CA GLY A 214 -33.48 -18.61 -28.02
C GLY A 214 -33.29 -19.60 -29.16
N VAL A 215 -32.23 -20.48 -29.13
CA VAL A 215 -32.03 -21.55 -30.13
C VAL A 215 -31.93 -22.89 -29.46
#